data_b67ff074387fd5661510403492251e9a
#
_entry.id   b67ff074387fd5661510403492251e9a
#
_cell.length_a   1.000
_cell.length_b   1.000
_cell.length_c   1.000
_cell.angle_alpha   90.00
_cell.angle_beta   90.00
_cell.angle_gamma   90.00
#
_symmetry.space_group_name_H-M   'P 1'
#
loop_
_entity.id
_entity.type
_entity.pdbx_description
1 polymer ?
#
loop_
_entity_poly.entity_id
_entity_poly.type
_entity_poly.pdbx_seq_one_letter_code
_entity_poly.pdbx_strand_id
1 'polypeptide(L)'
;VLTSVVVILFNLETIKNNFYDRQVGTLTAIPSNENDILRIVFTGVSTPLTPHIAQQSVVISINNKNYVFDAGSRSTANFVSEGTLEAANIEAVFITHTHSDHIGSLGELILASWGRGRTSSLPVYGVGKEIQNVVDGFNLAYKPDREHRTAHHGEGFFLPENGLLMANVFEVVENELLIFKDSNIEVYAFNVPHGPIHGSVGYKIICGNRSVVISGDTDLMESYEFIN
;
A
#
# COMPACT_ATOMS: atom_id res chain seq x y z
N VAL A 1 -0.33 26.77 15.78
CA VAL A 1 0.22 25.52 15.23
C VAL A 1 -0.82 25.00 14.26
N LEU A 2 -0.63 25.22 12.96
CA LEU A 2 -1.53 24.74 11.92
C LEU A 2 -1.06 23.35 11.49
N THR A 3 -1.72 22.33 11.98
CA THR A 3 -1.65 20.97 11.43
C THR A 3 -2.45 20.97 10.12
N SER A 4 -1.75 20.98 8.99
CA SER A 4 -2.42 20.80 7.69
C SER A 4 -2.81 19.35 7.54
N VAL A 5 -4.07 19.05 7.75
CA VAL A 5 -4.68 17.74 7.42
C VAL A 5 -4.96 17.77 5.93
N VAL A 6 -4.27 16.96 5.13
CA VAL A 6 -4.65 16.69 3.76
C VAL A 6 -5.63 15.52 3.78
N VAL A 7 -6.92 15.84 3.85
CA VAL A 7 -7.98 14.86 3.61
C VAL A 7 -8.13 14.76 2.09
N ILE A 8 -7.67 13.64 1.52
CA ILE A 8 -7.92 13.38 0.10
C ILE A 8 -9.33 12.77 0.00
N LEU A 9 -10.34 13.63 -0.05
CA LEU A 9 -11.67 13.24 -0.47
C LEU A 9 -11.64 13.06 -1.99
N PHE A 10 -11.84 11.84 -2.46
CA PHE A 10 -11.95 11.57 -3.88
C PHE A 10 -13.23 12.22 -4.44
N ASN A 11 -13.10 13.35 -5.11
CA ASN A 11 -14.14 13.84 -6.01
C ASN A 11 -13.94 13.14 -7.35
N LEU A 12 -14.66 12.03 -7.54
CA LEU A 12 -14.58 11.12 -8.70
C LEU A 12 -14.73 11.82 -10.07
N GLU A 13 -15.45 12.93 -10.16
CA GLU A 13 -15.66 13.62 -11.43
C GLU A 13 -14.45 14.48 -11.86
N THR A 14 -13.76 15.11 -10.92
CA THR A 14 -12.56 15.91 -11.22
C THR A 14 -11.39 15.00 -11.59
N ILE A 15 -11.34 13.80 -11.00
CA ILE A 15 -10.32 12.79 -11.29
C ILE A 15 -10.53 12.18 -12.67
N LYS A 16 -11.76 11.88 -13.09
CA LYS A 16 -12.08 11.34 -14.41
C LYS A 16 -11.53 12.17 -15.56
N ASN A 17 -11.63 13.49 -15.51
CA ASN A 17 -11.28 14.37 -16.62
C ASN A 17 -9.77 14.62 -16.75
N ASN A 18 -8.96 14.37 -15.72
CA ASN A 18 -7.50 14.58 -15.74
C ASN A 18 -6.68 13.28 -15.86
N PHE A 19 -7.28 12.11 -15.58
CA PHE A 19 -6.56 10.84 -15.54
C PHE A 19 -6.65 10.01 -16.82
N TYR A 20 -7.64 10.25 -17.68
CA TYR A 20 -7.83 9.46 -18.89
C TYR A 20 -6.74 9.66 -19.96
N ASP A 21 -6.00 10.76 -19.93
CA ASP A 21 -4.99 11.10 -20.94
C ASP A 21 -3.53 11.06 -20.44
N ARG A 22 -3.26 10.73 -19.17
CA ARG A 22 -1.88 10.67 -18.66
C ARG A 22 -1.68 9.49 -17.72
N GLN A 23 -0.56 8.80 -17.90
CA GLN A 23 0.03 7.87 -16.95
C GLN A 23 -0.02 8.44 -15.51
N VAL A 24 -0.16 7.56 -14.53
CA VAL A 24 -0.25 7.84 -13.09
C VAL A 24 0.36 9.19 -12.68
N GLY A 25 -0.51 10.11 -12.26
CA GLY A 25 -0.05 11.43 -11.84
C GLY A 25 0.66 11.33 -10.49
N THR A 26 1.91 11.77 -10.46
CA THR A 26 2.64 11.95 -9.22
C THR A 26 2.25 13.29 -8.61
N LEU A 27 1.57 13.27 -7.46
CA LEU A 27 1.37 14.48 -6.68
C LEU A 27 2.63 14.71 -5.84
N THR A 28 3.52 15.56 -6.31
CA THR A 28 4.66 16.00 -5.51
C THR A 28 4.26 17.18 -4.66
N ALA A 29 4.32 17.05 -3.33
CA ALA A 29 4.35 18.22 -2.48
C ALA A 29 5.66 18.98 -2.77
N ILE A 30 5.57 20.29 -3.06
CA ILE A 30 6.75 21.12 -3.31
C ILE A 30 7.56 21.16 -2.00
N PRO A 31 8.80 20.68 -1.98
CA PRO A 31 9.58 20.59 -0.77
C PRO A 31 10.14 21.96 -0.36
N SER A 32 10.25 22.17 0.94
CA SER A 32 11.02 23.29 1.51
C SER A 32 12.53 22.97 1.60
N ASN A 33 12.93 21.68 1.42
CA ASN A 33 14.31 21.20 1.35
C ASN A 33 14.36 19.93 0.50
N GLU A 34 15.37 19.77 -0.35
CA GLU A 34 15.52 18.63 -1.28
C GLU A 34 15.63 17.26 -0.59
N ASN A 35 15.95 17.22 0.70
CA ASN A 35 16.18 15.97 1.45
C ASN A 35 14.95 15.43 2.20
N ASP A 36 13.83 16.17 2.25
CA ASP A 36 12.62 15.78 3.01
C ASP A 36 11.37 15.74 2.12
N ILE A 37 11.48 15.16 0.95
CA ILE A 37 10.35 15.07 0.03
C ILE A 37 9.44 13.92 0.47
N LEU A 38 8.31 14.27 1.09
CA LEU A 38 7.18 13.35 1.22
C LEU A 38 6.42 13.32 -0.11
N ARG A 39 6.40 12.15 -0.76
CA ARG A 39 5.68 11.94 -2.01
C ARG A 39 4.51 11.00 -1.77
N ILE A 40 3.38 11.34 -2.36
CA ILE A 40 2.18 10.49 -2.39
C ILE A 40 1.95 10.12 -3.85
N VAL A 41 2.03 8.83 -4.16
CA VAL A 41 1.90 8.32 -5.52
C VAL A 41 0.72 7.37 -5.60
N PHE A 42 -0.25 7.67 -6.45
CA PHE A 42 -1.38 6.79 -6.73
C PHE A 42 -0.98 5.80 -7.83
N THR A 43 -0.73 4.56 -7.46
CA THR A 43 -0.39 3.49 -8.40
C THR A 43 -1.62 2.73 -8.88
N GLY A 44 -2.78 2.95 -8.24
CA GLY A 44 -4.08 2.43 -8.66
C GLY A 44 -5.22 3.19 -8.00
N VAL A 45 -6.32 3.40 -8.76
CA VAL A 45 -7.45 4.26 -8.33
C VAL A 45 -8.81 3.70 -8.75
N SER A 46 -8.88 2.41 -9.12
CA SER A 46 -10.07 1.82 -9.70
C SER A 46 -10.65 0.71 -8.82
N THR A 47 -11.89 0.35 -9.13
CA THR A 47 -12.64 -0.76 -8.54
C THR A 47 -12.44 -2.04 -9.38
N PRO A 48 -12.90 -3.24 -8.90
CA PRO A 48 -12.74 -4.49 -9.63
C PRO A 48 -13.44 -4.51 -11.00
N LEU A 49 -14.43 -3.65 -11.21
CA LEU A 49 -15.26 -3.64 -12.42
C LEU A 49 -14.65 -2.83 -13.60
N THR A 50 -13.50 -2.21 -13.41
CA THR A 50 -12.87 -1.35 -14.43
C THR A 50 -11.58 -2.02 -14.97
N PRO A 51 -11.68 -2.83 -16.04
CA PRO A 51 -10.60 -3.76 -16.43
C PRO A 51 -9.33 -3.08 -16.98
N HIS A 52 -9.39 -1.80 -17.32
CA HIS A 52 -8.26 -1.09 -17.96
C HIS A 52 -7.49 -0.17 -17.00
N ILE A 53 -8.00 0.05 -15.80
CA ILE A 53 -7.40 0.94 -14.80
C ILE A 53 -6.87 0.09 -13.66
N ALA A 54 -5.68 0.43 -13.14
CA ALA A 54 -5.13 -0.24 -11.96
C ALA A 54 -6.00 0.03 -10.73
N GLN A 55 -6.22 -1.03 -9.95
CA GLN A 55 -7.06 -1.03 -8.77
C GLN A 55 -6.33 -0.44 -7.57
N GLN A 56 -7.03 -0.23 -6.47
CA GLN A 56 -6.60 0.59 -5.32
C GLN A 56 -5.17 0.34 -4.86
N SER A 57 -4.36 1.38 -4.90
CA SER A 57 -3.02 1.37 -4.30
C SER A 57 -2.45 2.79 -4.20
N VAL A 58 -1.98 3.15 -3.03
CA VAL A 58 -1.31 4.41 -2.74
C VAL A 58 0.07 4.14 -2.16
N VAL A 59 1.08 4.86 -2.61
CA VAL A 59 2.44 4.75 -2.08
C VAL A 59 2.83 6.06 -1.39
N ILE A 60 3.25 5.95 -0.15
CA ILE A 60 3.96 7.01 0.57
C ILE A 60 5.46 6.76 0.39
N SER A 61 6.16 7.71 -0.23
CA SER A 61 7.60 7.61 -0.43
C SER A 61 8.30 8.76 0.30
N ILE A 62 9.27 8.43 1.13
CA ILE A 62 10.08 9.37 1.90
C ILE A 62 11.48 8.80 2.13
N ASN A 63 12.52 9.60 1.96
CA ASN A 63 13.91 9.20 2.16
C ASN A 63 14.27 7.90 1.41
N ASN A 64 13.81 7.76 0.17
CA ASN A 64 14.01 6.59 -0.68
C ASN A 64 13.42 5.27 -0.12
N LYS A 65 12.48 5.35 0.83
CA LYS A 65 11.70 4.23 1.35
C LYS A 65 10.26 4.35 0.90
N ASN A 66 9.64 3.23 0.58
CA ASN A 66 8.29 3.15 0.05
C ASN A 66 7.39 2.35 0.99
N TYR A 67 6.24 2.90 1.31
CA TYR A 67 5.19 2.32 2.15
C TYR A 67 3.94 2.23 1.29
N VAL A 68 3.49 0.99 1.03
CA VAL A 68 2.39 0.72 0.10
C VAL A 68 1.10 0.51 0.88
N PHE A 69 0.05 1.24 0.51
CA PHE A 69 -1.29 1.12 1.08
C PHE A 69 -2.21 0.55 0.01
N ASP A 70 -2.67 -0.66 0.24
CA ASP A 70 -3.31 -1.55 -0.72
C ASP A 70 -2.45 -1.90 -1.95
N ALA A 71 -2.70 -3.06 -2.51
CA ALA A 71 -1.99 -3.59 -3.67
C ALA A 71 -2.99 -4.23 -4.63
N GLY A 72 -3.91 -3.44 -5.15
CA GLY A 72 -4.92 -3.88 -6.10
C GLY A 72 -4.32 -4.29 -7.44
N SER A 73 -5.09 -5.04 -8.21
CA SER A 73 -4.61 -5.59 -9.48
C SER A 73 -4.05 -4.52 -10.40
N ARG A 74 -2.92 -4.81 -11.06
CA ARG A 74 -2.18 -3.94 -11.98
C ARG A 74 -1.45 -2.76 -11.31
N SER A 75 -1.60 -2.51 -10.02
CA SER A 75 -0.91 -1.41 -9.34
C SER A 75 0.61 -1.59 -9.33
N THR A 76 1.09 -2.84 -9.26
CA THR A 76 2.53 -3.14 -9.33
C THR A 76 3.15 -2.70 -10.66
N ALA A 77 2.46 -2.86 -11.79
CA ALA A 77 2.97 -2.40 -13.08
C ALA A 77 3.15 -0.88 -13.09
N ASN A 78 2.19 -0.12 -12.53
CA ASN A 78 2.29 1.32 -12.38
C ASN A 78 3.39 1.72 -11.40
N PHE A 79 3.51 1.03 -10.26
CA PHE A 79 4.59 1.24 -9.30
C PHE A 79 5.96 1.12 -9.97
N VAL A 80 6.19 0.05 -10.74
CA VAL A 80 7.46 -0.21 -11.40
C VAL A 80 7.73 0.79 -12.55
N SER A 81 6.70 1.19 -13.28
CA SER A 81 6.83 2.09 -14.43
C SER A 81 6.92 3.57 -14.06
N GLU A 82 6.57 3.94 -12.83
CA GLU A 82 6.65 5.33 -12.35
C GLU A 82 8.10 5.87 -12.40
N GLY A 83 9.08 5.00 -12.24
CA GLY A 83 10.48 5.26 -12.51
C GLY A 83 11.27 5.95 -11.40
N THR A 84 10.59 6.43 -10.35
CA THR A 84 11.22 7.05 -9.16
C THR A 84 10.98 6.26 -7.89
N LEU A 85 10.14 5.21 -7.94
CA LEU A 85 9.90 4.27 -6.86
C LEU A 85 10.80 3.05 -7.03
N GLU A 86 11.67 2.78 -6.06
CA GLU A 86 12.51 1.60 -6.07
C GLU A 86 11.81 0.45 -5.34
N ALA A 87 11.49 -0.64 -6.06
CA ALA A 87 10.75 -1.75 -5.51
C ALA A 87 11.53 -2.54 -4.42
N ALA A 88 12.85 -2.55 -4.48
CA ALA A 88 13.67 -3.13 -3.41
C ALA A 88 13.48 -2.41 -2.07
N ASN A 89 13.10 -1.13 -2.10
CA ASN A 89 12.97 -0.25 -0.94
C ASN A 89 11.53 -0.16 -0.41
N ILE A 90 10.69 -1.14 -0.70
CA ILE A 90 9.37 -1.25 -0.06
C ILE A 90 9.58 -1.76 1.36
N GLU A 91 9.29 -0.92 2.36
CA GLU A 91 9.45 -1.26 3.78
C GLU A 91 8.29 -2.13 4.30
N ALA A 92 7.06 -1.79 3.92
CA ALA A 92 5.86 -2.49 4.34
C ALA A 92 4.69 -2.27 3.37
N VAL A 93 3.73 -3.20 3.41
CA VAL A 93 2.41 -3.09 2.78
C VAL A 93 1.35 -3.05 3.87
N PHE A 94 0.38 -2.17 3.74
CA PHE A 94 -0.74 -1.98 4.66
C PHE A 94 -2.04 -2.22 3.91
N ILE A 95 -2.78 -3.24 4.28
CA ILE A 95 -4.02 -3.64 3.59
C ILE A 95 -5.22 -3.14 4.40
N THR A 96 -6.06 -2.33 3.75
CA THR A 96 -7.26 -1.78 4.40
C THR A 96 -8.31 -2.85 4.68
N HIS A 97 -8.51 -3.75 3.71
CA HIS A 97 -9.36 -4.93 3.82
C HIS A 97 -9.05 -5.92 2.68
N THR A 98 -9.64 -7.12 2.72
CA THR A 98 -9.22 -8.23 1.86
C THR A 98 -10.02 -8.41 0.56
N HIS A 99 -10.73 -7.37 0.08
CA HIS A 99 -11.30 -7.43 -1.27
C HIS A 99 -10.21 -7.54 -2.34
N SER A 100 -10.55 -8.17 -3.45
CA SER A 100 -9.58 -8.49 -4.52
C SER A 100 -8.92 -7.26 -5.15
N ASP A 101 -9.61 -6.14 -5.20
CA ASP A 101 -9.11 -4.87 -5.73
C ASP A 101 -8.16 -4.12 -4.76
N HIS A 102 -7.96 -4.64 -3.56
CA HIS A 102 -7.00 -4.15 -2.57
C HIS A 102 -5.80 -5.07 -2.37
N ILE A 103 -5.88 -6.34 -2.80
CA ILE A 103 -4.84 -7.34 -2.58
C ILE A 103 -4.28 -7.99 -3.86
N GLY A 104 -4.93 -7.78 -5.02
CA GLY A 104 -4.73 -8.59 -6.22
C GLY A 104 -3.31 -8.60 -6.80
N SER A 105 -2.48 -7.58 -6.54
CA SER A 105 -1.08 -7.50 -7.00
C SER A 105 -0.04 -7.87 -5.95
N LEU A 106 -0.40 -8.36 -4.76
CA LEU A 106 0.58 -8.67 -3.70
C LEU A 106 1.68 -9.64 -4.16
N GLY A 107 1.31 -10.67 -4.92
CA GLY A 107 2.28 -11.64 -5.47
C GLY A 107 3.22 -11.01 -6.50
N GLU A 108 2.72 -10.14 -7.35
CA GLU A 108 3.53 -9.40 -8.32
C GLU A 108 4.44 -8.37 -7.62
N LEU A 109 3.95 -7.73 -6.55
CA LEU A 109 4.68 -6.72 -5.80
C LEU A 109 5.90 -7.32 -5.09
N ILE A 110 5.72 -8.46 -4.39
CA ILE A 110 6.87 -9.14 -3.77
C ILE A 110 7.85 -9.66 -4.83
N LEU A 111 7.37 -10.18 -5.95
CA LEU A 111 8.23 -10.64 -7.03
C LEU A 111 9.06 -9.49 -7.62
N ALA A 112 8.43 -8.33 -7.87
CA ALA A 112 9.12 -7.15 -8.36
C ALA A 112 10.16 -6.63 -7.34
N SER A 113 9.82 -6.64 -6.04
CA SER A 113 10.71 -6.22 -4.96
C SER A 113 11.91 -7.16 -4.82
N TRP A 114 11.67 -8.47 -4.79
CA TRP A 114 12.70 -9.50 -4.71
C TRP A 114 13.62 -9.49 -5.93
N GLY A 115 13.06 -9.40 -7.13
CA GLY A 115 13.80 -9.32 -8.39
C GLY A 115 14.71 -8.08 -8.51
N ARG A 116 14.50 -7.07 -7.69
CA ARG A 116 15.32 -5.85 -7.61
C ARG A 116 16.25 -5.81 -6.41
N GLY A 117 16.43 -6.95 -5.73
CA GLY A 117 17.44 -7.10 -4.69
C GLY A 117 16.97 -6.90 -3.26
N ARG A 118 15.68 -7.11 -3.00
CA ARG A 118 15.17 -7.17 -1.63
C ARG A 118 15.90 -8.24 -0.82
N THR A 119 16.28 -7.89 0.42
CA THR A 119 17.13 -8.74 1.29
C THR A 119 16.39 -9.31 2.50
N SER A 120 15.06 -9.20 2.57
CA SER A 120 14.22 -9.76 3.63
C SER A 120 12.81 -10.03 3.13
N SER A 121 12.01 -10.83 3.83
CA SER A 121 10.58 -10.96 3.56
C SER A 121 9.87 -9.60 3.62
N LEU A 122 8.78 -9.44 2.86
CA LEU A 122 8.01 -8.20 2.80
C LEU A 122 6.90 -8.22 3.85
N PRO A 123 6.93 -7.33 4.87
CA PRO A 123 5.88 -7.23 5.86
C PRO A 123 4.57 -6.76 5.23
N VAL A 124 3.47 -7.46 5.53
CA VAL A 124 2.10 -7.11 5.15
C VAL A 124 1.26 -6.96 6.40
N TYR A 125 0.79 -5.75 6.68
CA TYR A 125 -0.05 -5.42 7.82
C TYR A 125 -1.51 -5.48 7.42
N GLY A 126 -2.36 -6.03 8.26
CA GLY A 126 -3.80 -6.06 8.07
C GLY A 126 -4.54 -6.72 9.22
N VAL A 127 -5.87 -6.68 9.15
CA VAL A 127 -6.75 -7.10 10.24
C VAL A 127 -6.99 -8.60 10.23
N GLY A 128 -6.91 -9.21 11.40
CA GLY A 128 -7.43 -10.54 11.70
C GLY A 128 -6.79 -11.67 10.89
N LYS A 129 -7.41 -12.84 11.01
CA LYS A 129 -6.95 -14.06 10.33
C LYS A 129 -7.01 -13.98 8.80
N GLU A 130 -7.81 -13.09 8.26
CA GLU A 130 -8.01 -13.00 6.81
C GLU A 130 -6.74 -12.55 6.10
N ILE A 131 -6.00 -11.59 6.66
CA ILE A 131 -4.73 -11.17 6.06
C ILE A 131 -3.67 -12.28 6.13
N GLN A 132 -3.66 -13.11 7.19
CA GLN A 132 -2.78 -14.27 7.25
C GLN A 132 -3.09 -15.26 6.13
N ASN A 133 -4.38 -15.56 5.90
CA ASN A 133 -4.82 -16.46 4.82
C ASN A 133 -4.43 -15.91 3.44
N VAL A 134 -4.55 -14.61 3.22
CA VAL A 134 -4.13 -13.94 1.97
C VAL A 134 -2.63 -14.11 1.74
N VAL A 135 -1.82 -13.80 2.75
CA VAL A 135 -0.36 -13.93 2.70
C VAL A 135 0.06 -15.37 2.44
N ASP A 136 -0.51 -16.33 3.17
CA ASP A 136 -0.21 -17.75 2.99
C ASP A 136 -0.63 -18.24 1.60
N GLY A 137 -1.78 -17.77 1.09
CA GLY A 137 -2.27 -18.07 -0.24
C GLY A 137 -1.32 -17.59 -1.34
N PHE A 138 -0.86 -16.35 -1.28
CA PHE A 138 0.12 -15.82 -2.23
C PHE A 138 1.48 -16.52 -2.12
N ASN A 139 1.95 -16.76 -0.90
CA ASN A 139 3.19 -17.49 -0.67
C ASN A 139 3.14 -18.90 -1.26
N LEU A 140 2.01 -19.59 -1.12
CA LEU A 140 1.80 -20.92 -1.70
C LEU A 140 1.71 -20.87 -3.23
N ALA A 141 0.93 -19.92 -3.78
CA ALA A 141 0.75 -19.80 -5.24
C ALA A 141 2.06 -19.50 -5.97
N TYR A 142 2.92 -18.65 -5.39
CA TYR A 142 4.21 -18.26 -5.97
C TYR A 142 5.39 -19.15 -5.54
N LYS A 143 5.16 -20.21 -4.75
CA LYS A 143 6.22 -21.12 -4.32
C LYS A 143 7.01 -21.73 -5.48
N PRO A 144 6.35 -22.30 -6.52
CA PRO A 144 7.08 -22.88 -7.67
C PRO A 144 7.95 -21.85 -8.40
N ASP A 145 7.45 -20.63 -8.58
CA ASP A 145 8.21 -19.54 -9.23
C ASP A 145 9.46 -19.18 -8.42
N ARG A 146 9.35 -19.06 -7.09
CA ARG A 146 10.50 -18.80 -6.23
C ARG A 146 11.56 -19.90 -6.33
N GLU A 147 11.15 -21.16 -6.25
CA GLU A 147 12.04 -22.31 -6.36
C GLU A 147 12.76 -22.34 -7.71
N HIS A 148 12.04 -22.07 -8.81
CA HIS A 148 12.61 -22.05 -10.15
C HIS A 148 13.60 -20.89 -10.33
N ARG A 149 13.29 -19.68 -9.85
CA ARG A 149 14.21 -18.53 -9.94
C ARG A 149 15.45 -18.74 -9.12
N THR A 150 15.33 -19.26 -7.90
CA THR A 150 16.49 -19.63 -7.07
C THR A 150 17.37 -20.66 -7.76
N ALA A 151 16.78 -21.72 -8.33
CA ALA A 151 17.53 -22.75 -9.06
C ALA A 151 18.21 -22.18 -10.32
N HIS A 152 17.61 -21.20 -11.00
CA HIS A 152 18.13 -20.60 -12.22
C HIS A 152 19.28 -19.62 -11.98
N HIS A 153 19.17 -18.81 -10.92
CA HIS A 153 20.06 -17.66 -10.67
C HIS A 153 21.00 -17.86 -9.47
N GLY A 154 20.74 -18.88 -8.66
CA GLY A 154 21.51 -19.20 -7.44
C GLY A 154 21.04 -18.41 -6.22
N GLU A 155 21.24 -19.00 -5.04
CA GLU A 155 20.86 -18.41 -3.73
C GLU A 155 21.59 -17.11 -3.42
N GLY A 156 22.77 -16.90 -3.96
CA GLY A 156 23.51 -15.65 -3.78
C GLY A 156 22.81 -14.42 -4.39
N PHE A 157 21.88 -14.64 -5.35
CA PHE A 157 21.12 -13.58 -6.00
C PHE A 157 19.65 -13.61 -5.61
N PHE A 158 19.05 -14.80 -5.53
CA PHE A 158 17.63 -15.02 -5.19
C PHE A 158 17.51 -15.93 -3.98
N LEU A 159 17.74 -15.38 -2.78
CA LEU A 159 17.49 -16.11 -1.54
C LEU A 159 15.97 -16.30 -1.35
N PRO A 160 15.45 -17.55 -1.26
CA PRO A 160 14.01 -17.80 -1.33
C PRO A 160 13.17 -17.10 -0.26
N GLU A 161 13.71 -16.98 0.96
CA GLU A 161 13.05 -16.30 2.08
C GLU A 161 12.83 -14.80 1.83
N ASN A 162 13.67 -14.17 1.04
CA ASN A 162 13.51 -12.75 0.69
C ASN A 162 12.37 -12.51 -0.30
N GLY A 163 11.91 -13.56 -0.98
CA GLY A 163 10.75 -13.55 -1.88
C GLY A 163 9.43 -13.90 -1.19
N LEU A 164 9.37 -13.87 0.15
CA LEU A 164 8.15 -14.17 0.92
C LEU A 164 7.44 -12.91 1.39
N LEU A 165 6.12 -12.98 1.43
CA LEU A 165 5.28 -12.08 2.23
C LEU A 165 5.26 -12.56 3.68
N MET A 166 5.21 -11.63 4.63
CA MET A 166 5.11 -11.92 6.07
C MET A 166 3.92 -11.18 6.67
N ALA A 167 2.92 -11.90 7.14
CA ALA A 167 1.75 -11.29 7.76
C ALA A 167 2.08 -10.68 9.12
N ASN A 168 1.67 -9.44 9.33
CA ASN A 168 1.66 -8.73 10.59
C ASN A 168 0.21 -8.42 10.94
N VAL A 169 -0.39 -9.35 11.68
CA VAL A 169 -1.81 -9.32 12.03
C VAL A 169 -2.04 -8.41 13.22
N PHE A 170 -3.05 -7.57 13.14
CA PHE A 170 -3.57 -6.81 14.28
C PHE A 170 -5.09 -6.93 14.35
N GLU A 171 -5.63 -6.70 15.54
CA GLU A 171 -7.08 -6.63 15.75
C GLU A 171 -7.50 -5.17 15.84
N VAL A 172 -8.68 -4.89 15.28
CA VAL A 172 -9.20 -3.55 15.35
C VAL A 172 -9.75 -3.26 16.73
N VAL A 173 -9.40 -2.11 17.25
CA VAL A 173 -9.87 -1.59 18.54
C VAL A 173 -10.70 -0.33 18.29
N GLU A 174 -11.49 0.07 19.30
CA GLU A 174 -12.40 1.24 19.20
C GLU A 174 -11.68 2.58 18.91
N ASN A 175 -10.37 2.65 19.16
CA ASN A 175 -9.55 3.84 18.95
C ASN A 175 -8.42 3.57 17.93
N GLU A 176 -7.73 4.64 17.51
CA GLU A 176 -6.52 4.53 16.69
C GLU A 176 -5.47 3.61 17.35
N LEU A 177 -4.96 2.65 16.60
CA LEU A 177 -3.91 1.70 17.01
C LEU A 177 -2.63 1.98 16.23
N LEU A 178 -1.53 2.28 16.91
CA LEU A 178 -0.20 2.33 16.31
C LEU A 178 0.21 0.89 15.91
N ILE A 179 0.34 0.63 14.60
CA ILE A 179 0.67 -0.69 14.06
C ILE A 179 2.08 -0.77 13.47
N PHE A 180 2.64 0.38 13.09
CA PHE A 180 3.98 0.45 12.50
C PHE A 180 4.66 1.77 12.89
N LYS A 181 5.96 1.70 13.15
CA LYS A 181 6.80 2.87 13.37
C LYS A 181 8.24 2.59 12.95
N ASP A 182 8.81 3.51 12.20
CA ASP A 182 10.26 3.56 11.94
C ASP A 182 10.81 4.98 12.09
N SER A 183 11.98 5.26 11.52
CA SER A 183 12.60 6.60 11.56
C SER A 183 11.90 7.64 10.70
N ASN A 184 11.03 7.23 9.76
CA ASN A 184 10.40 8.11 8.78
C ASN A 184 8.93 8.36 9.05
N ILE A 185 8.19 7.30 9.47
CA ILE A 185 6.74 7.37 9.63
C ILE A 185 6.25 6.63 10.87
N GLU A 186 5.08 7.02 11.33
CA GLU A 186 4.21 6.24 12.22
C GLU A 186 2.90 5.96 11.48
N VAL A 187 2.42 4.72 11.53
CA VAL A 187 1.15 4.31 10.92
C VAL A 187 0.18 3.86 12.00
N TYR A 188 -0.95 4.52 12.05
CA TYR A 188 -2.07 4.20 12.93
C TYR A 188 -3.21 3.63 12.10
N ALA A 189 -3.78 2.52 12.54
CA ALA A 189 -5.02 1.97 11.97
C ALA A 189 -6.23 2.43 12.78
N PHE A 190 -7.36 2.65 12.11
CA PHE A 190 -8.64 2.96 12.72
C PHE A 190 -9.77 2.28 11.96
N ASN A 191 -10.86 1.94 12.66
CA ASN A 191 -12.01 1.30 12.02
C ASN A 191 -12.69 2.22 11.02
N VAL A 192 -13.15 1.64 9.91
CA VAL A 192 -14.08 2.28 8.99
C VAL A 192 -15.26 1.36 8.70
N PRO A 193 -16.49 1.89 8.62
CA PRO A 193 -17.64 1.10 8.22
C PRO A 193 -17.56 0.74 6.73
N HIS A 194 -17.75 -0.54 6.42
CA HIS A 194 -17.76 -1.02 5.03
C HIS A 194 -18.79 -2.16 4.87
N GLY A 195 -20.07 -1.84 5.10
CA GLY A 195 -21.18 -2.78 4.99
C GLY A 195 -20.97 -4.05 5.81
N PRO A 196 -21.09 -5.25 5.21
CA PRO A 196 -20.95 -6.51 5.92
C PRO A 196 -19.49 -6.92 6.19
N ILE A 197 -18.49 -6.12 5.75
CA ILE A 197 -17.07 -6.46 5.90
C ILE A 197 -16.62 -6.08 7.31
N HIS A 198 -16.29 -7.09 8.09
CA HIS A 198 -15.70 -6.93 9.41
C HIS A 198 -14.18 -6.76 9.27
N GLY A 199 -13.62 -5.74 9.94
CA GLY A 199 -12.18 -5.51 9.93
C GLY A 199 -11.69 -4.64 8.76
N SER A 200 -12.55 -3.82 8.17
CA SER A 200 -12.12 -2.75 7.28
C SER A 200 -11.52 -1.59 8.09
N VAL A 201 -10.36 -1.09 7.65
CA VAL A 201 -9.63 -0.03 8.34
C VAL A 201 -9.17 1.06 7.38
N GLY A 202 -9.10 2.27 7.93
CA GLY A 202 -8.30 3.35 7.36
C GLY A 202 -6.96 3.44 8.06
N TYR A 203 -6.04 4.20 7.47
CA TYR A 203 -4.72 4.46 8.02
C TYR A 203 -4.44 5.95 8.13
N LYS A 204 -3.91 6.36 9.27
CA LYS A 204 -3.34 7.68 9.49
C LYS A 204 -1.83 7.55 9.57
N ILE A 205 -1.15 8.24 8.70
CA ILE A 205 0.31 8.22 8.55
C ILE A 205 0.86 9.55 9.03
N ILE A 206 1.77 9.52 9.99
CA ILE A 206 2.48 10.70 10.49
C ILE A 206 3.90 10.69 9.97
N CYS A 207 4.30 11.76 9.31
CA CYS A 207 5.63 12.00 8.76
C CYS A 207 6.17 13.33 9.31
N GLY A 208 6.86 13.30 10.43
CA GLY A 208 7.31 14.52 11.13
C GLY A 208 6.12 15.39 11.54
N ASN A 209 6.00 16.57 10.95
CA ASN A 209 4.90 17.51 11.22
C ASN A 209 3.75 17.43 10.21
N ARG A 210 3.74 16.42 9.33
CA ARG A 210 2.72 16.20 8.31
C ARG A 210 1.96 14.92 8.62
N SER A 211 0.70 14.88 8.21
CA SER A 211 -0.11 13.67 8.28
C SER A 211 -0.86 13.44 6.97
N VAL A 212 -1.05 12.16 6.64
CA VAL A 212 -1.85 11.69 5.51
C VAL A 212 -2.86 10.70 6.07
N VAL A 213 -4.10 10.76 5.60
CA VAL A 213 -5.14 9.78 5.95
C VAL A 213 -5.57 9.07 4.68
N ILE A 214 -5.60 7.75 4.74
CA ILE A 214 -6.11 6.86 3.69
C ILE A 214 -7.29 6.12 4.30
N SER A 215 -8.50 6.40 3.82
CA SER A 215 -9.73 5.83 4.40
C SER A 215 -9.92 4.35 4.05
N GLY A 216 -9.33 3.87 2.95
CA GLY A 216 -9.82 2.65 2.33
C GLY A 216 -11.27 2.82 1.84
N ASP A 217 -11.95 1.71 1.58
CA ASP A 217 -13.38 1.73 1.27
C ASP A 217 -14.19 1.93 2.54
N THR A 218 -15.09 2.91 2.51
CA THR A 218 -15.92 3.27 3.66
C THR A 218 -17.29 3.78 3.23
N ASP A 219 -18.31 3.52 4.04
CA ASP A 219 -19.65 4.02 3.81
C ASP A 219 -19.76 5.51 4.19
N LEU A 220 -20.35 6.30 3.31
CA LEU A 220 -20.45 7.76 3.46
C LEU A 220 -21.27 8.23 4.67
N MET A 221 -22.20 7.41 5.12
CA MET A 221 -23.18 7.82 6.15
C MET A 221 -22.63 7.84 7.59
N GLU A 222 -21.54 7.11 7.86
CA GLU A 222 -20.94 6.99 9.19
C GLU A 222 -19.54 7.61 9.28
N SER A 223 -18.97 8.04 8.16
CA SER A 223 -17.57 8.52 8.09
C SER A 223 -17.39 10.00 8.45
N TYR A 224 -18.45 10.74 8.73
CA TYR A 224 -18.32 12.18 9.09
C TYR A 224 -17.62 12.43 10.44
N GLU A 225 -17.49 11.44 11.30
CA GLU A 225 -16.81 11.56 12.59
C GLU A 225 -15.28 11.63 12.50
N PHE A 226 -14.70 11.26 11.34
CA PHE A 226 -13.23 11.22 11.16
C PHE A 226 -12.62 12.56 10.72
N ILE A 227 -13.42 13.57 10.43
CA ILE A 227 -12.96 14.85 9.85
C ILE A 227 -12.89 16.00 10.89
N ASN A 228 -13.28 15.76 12.13
CA ASN A 228 -13.30 16.79 13.18
C ASN A 228 -12.12 16.67 14.14
#